data_46963e4fbb33a18ff96c5a08e643c51d
#
_entry.id   46963e4fbb33a18ff96c5a08e643c51d
#
_cell.length_a   1.000
_cell.length_b   1.000
_cell.length_c   1.000
_cell.angle_alpha   90.00
_cell.angle_beta   90.00
_cell.angle_gamma   90.00
#
_symmetry.space_group_name_H-M   'P 1'
#
loop_
_entity.id
_entity.type
_entity.pdbx_description
1 polymer ?
#
loop_
_entity_poly.entity_id
_entity_poly.type
_entity_poly.pdbx_seq_one_letter_code
_entity_poly.pdbx_strand_id
1 'polypeptide(L)'
;MTINEYQQEALRTASNLNNKYPRILNGVMGLAGESGEAVDMLKKWIFQGHVLDTEHMAKELGDIAWYLAISADAIGYDLEEIMQMNVDKLRARYPDGFDSERSIHRSENDI
;
A
#
# COMPACT_ATOMS: atom_id res chain seq x y z
N MET A 1 -16.01 10.18 0.96
CA MET A 1 -14.75 10.39 0.23
C MET A 1 -14.47 9.17 -0.65
N THR A 2 -14.17 9.39 -1.91
CA THR A 2 -13.76 8.32 -2.83
C THR A 2 -12.25 8.08 -2.75
N ILE A 3 -11.79 6.98 -3.34
CA ILE A 3 -10.35 6.66 -3.40
C ILE A 3 -9.59 7.76 -4.15
N ASN A 4 -10.13 8.26 -5.27
CA ASN A 4 -9.47 9.32 -6.03
C ASN A 4 -9.52 10.67 -5.31
N GLU A 5 -10.57 10.95 -4.56
CA GLU A 5 -10.60 12.13 -3.69
C GLU A 5 -9.53 12.04 -2.60
N TYR A 6 -9.35 10.86 -2.02
CA TYR A 6 -8.27 10.64 -1.06
C TYR A 6 -6.90 10.88 -1.68
N GLN A 7 -6.67 10.40 -2.91
CA GLN A 7 -5.41 10.62 -3.60
C GLN A 7 -5.13 12.12 -3.78
N GLN A 8 -6.14 12.91 -4.14
CA GLN A 8 -5.98 14.36 -4.26
C GLN A 8 -5.66 15.02 -2.92
N GLU A 9 -6.28 14.57 -1.85
CA GLU A 9 -5.97 15.05 -0.50
C GLU A 9 -4.53 14.69 -0.09
N ALA A 10 -4.07 13.48 -0.42
CA ALA A 10 -2.69 13.06 -0.16
C ALA A 10 -1.69 13.92 -0.92
N LEU A 11 -1.96 14.22 -2.18
CA LEU A 11 -1.10 15.07 -3.00
C LEU A 11 -0.95 16.48 -2.45
N ARG A 12 -1.95 16.96 -1.73
CA ARG A 12 -1.91 18.30 -1.12
C ARG A 12 -0.74 18.46 -0.14
N THR A 13 -0.35 17.38 0.51
CA THR A 13 0.74 17.37 1.49
C THR A 13 2.03 16.74 0.97
N ALA A 14 2.06 16.31 -0.30
CA ALA A 14 3.26 15.78 -0.92
C ALA A 14 4.26 16.92 -1.13
N SER A 15 5.51 16.69 -0.71
CA SER A 15 6.57 17.71 -0.81
C SER A 15 7.24 17.70 -2.18
N ASN A 16 7.46 18.91 -2.74
CA ASN A 16 8.25 19.10 -3.92
C ASN A 16 9.64 19.69 -3.61
N LEU A 17 10.05 19.64 -2.35
CA LEU A 17 11.27 20.30 -1.88
C LEU A 17 12.54 19.67 -2.42
N ASN A 18 12.49 18.41 -2.88
CA ASN A 18 13.66 17.74 -3.42
C ASN A 18 13.34 17.17 -4.81
N ASN A 19 13.63 17.97 -5.84
CA ASN A 19 13.42 17.56 -7.24
C ASN A 19 14.60 16.77 -7.81
N LYS A 20 15.62 16.48 -7.00
CA LYS A 20 16.83 15.79 -7.44
C LYS A 20 16.58 14.34 -7.84
N TYR A 21 15.63 13.69 -7.18
CA TYR A 21 15.29 12.29 -7.43
C TYR A 21 13.83 12.15 -7.84
N PRO A 22 13.48 11.13 -8.62
CA PRO A 22 12.07 10.85 -8.94
C PRO A 22 11.23 10.63 -7.67
N ARG A 23 10.01 11.19 -7.68
CA ARG A 23 9.10 11.09 -6.53
C ARG A 23 8.73 9.67 -6.16
N ILE A 24 8.78 8.74 -7.12
CA ILE A 24 8.47 7.32 -6.84
C ILE A 24 9.43 6.73 -5.79
N LEU A 25 10.67 7.19 -5.73
CA LEU A 25 11.63 6.72 -4.72
C LEU A 25 11.16 7.07 -3.32
N ASN A 26 10.73 8.31 -3.10
CA ASN A 26 10.19 8.72 -1.81
C ASN A 26 8.93 7.92 -1.46
N GLY A 27 8.04 7.73 -2.42
CA GLY A 27 6.80 7.00 -2.23
C GLY A 27 7.04 5.55 -1.79
N VAL A 28 7.84 4.82 -2.54
CA VAL A 28 8.07 3.39 -2.26
C VAL A 28 8.94 3.18 -1.02
N MET A 29 9.96 4.01 -0.83
CA MET A 29 10.79 3.93 0.38
C MET A 29 9.99 4.28 1.63
N GLY A 30 9.12 5.28 1.56
CA GLY A 30 8.23 5.63 2.66
C GLY A 30 7.22 4.53 2.96
N LEU A 31 6.67 3.90 1.93
CA LEU A 31 5.77 2.75 2.08
C LEU A 31 6.45 1.62 2.85
N ALA A 32 7.68 1.28 2.50
CA ALA A 32 8.46 0.26 3.20
C ALA A 32 8.74 0.67 4.65
N GLY A 33 9.09 1.93 4.89
CA GLY A 33 9.35 2.45 6.24
C GLY A 33 8.13 2.37 7.14
N GLU A 34 6.97 2.82 6.67
CA GLU A 34 5.72 2.76 7.44
C GLU A 34 5.28 1.31 7.69
N SER A 35 5.45 0.43 6.70
CA SER A 35 5.18 -1.00 6.90
C SER A 35 6.09 -1.57 7.98
N GLY A 36 7.36 -1.16 8.02
CA GLY A 36 8.30 -1.56 9.06
C GLY A 36 7.90 -1.08 10.45
N GLU A 37 7.36 0.13 10.57
CA GLU A 37 6.85 0.64 11.85
C GLU A 37 5.66 -0.18 12.35
N ALA A 38 4.76 -0.58 11.45
CA ALA A 38 3.66 -1.47 11.80
C ALA A 38 4.18 -2.84 12.27
N VAL A 39 5.19 -3.38 11.60
CA VAL A 39 5.83 -4.64 12.01
C VAL A 39 6.45 -4.51 13.40
N ASP A 40 7.11 -3.40 13.71
CA ASP A 40 7.71 -3.17 15.03
C ASP A 40 6.64 -3.14 16.13
N MET A 41 5.49 -2.55 15.88
CA MET A 41 4.37 -2.57 16.83
C MET A 41 3.91 -3.99 17.13
N LEU A 42 3.81 -4.84 16.12
CA LEU A 42 3.42 -6.24 16.28
C LEU A 42 4.50 -7.03 17.01
N LYS A 43 5.75 -6.81 16.71
CA LYS A 43 6.89 -7.44 17.39
C LYS A 43 6.86 -7.12 18.89
N LYS A 44 6.66 -5.86 19.24
CA LYS A 44 6.60 -5.42 20.64
C LYS A 44 5.42 -6.05 21.37
N TRP A 45 4.28 -6.16 20.70
CA TRP A 45 3.10 -6.80 21.26
C TRP A 45 3.34 -8.29 21.54
N ILE A 46 3.88 -9.02 20.57
CA ILE A 46 4.05 -10.47 20.67
C ILE A 46 5.23 -10.86 21.58
N PHE A 47 6.35 -10.17 21.46
CA PHE A 47 7.61 -10.60 22.07
C PHE A 47 8.05 -9.74 23.27
N GLN A 48 7.51 -8.56 23.45
CA GLN A 48 7.97 -7.63 24.48
C GLN A 48 6.87 -7.17 25.45
N GLY A 49 5.71 -7.81 25.42
CA GLY A 49 4.64 -7.55 26.37
C GLY A 49 3.90 -6.23 26.23
N HIS A 50 4.05 -5.52 25.10
CA HIS A 50 3.29 -4.30 24.87
C HIS A 50 1.84 -4.61 24.54
N VAL A 51 0.93 -3.70 24.87
CA VAL A 51 -0.46 -3.77 24.40
C VAL A 51 -0.49 -3.32 22.93
N LEU A 52 -1.25 -4.03 22.11
CA LEU A 52 -1.47 -3.59 20.72
C LEU A 52 -2.44 -2.41 20.72
N ASP A 53 -1.93 -1.23 20.37
CA ASP A 53 -2.72 -0.01 20.22
C ASP A 53 -3.33 0.01 18.82
N THR A 54 -4.60 -0.38 18.70
CA THR A 54 -5.28 -0.48 17.39
C THR A 54 -5.52 0.88 16.74
N GLU A 55 -5.70 1.93 17.53
CA GLU A 55 -5.82 3.28 16.98
C GLU A 55 -4.50 3.75 16.36
N HIS A 56 -3.38 3.50 17.04
CA HIS A 56 -2.07 3.80 16.49
C HIS A 56 -1.80 2.97 15.23
N MET A 57 -2.15 1.68 15.25
CA MET A 57 -2.04 0.82 14.05
C MET A 57 -2.85 1.38 12.88
N ALA A 58 -4.08 1.85 13.14
CA ALA A 58 -4.91 2.46 12.10
C ALA A 58 -4.24 3.71 11.50
N LYS A 59 -3.59 4.52 12.32
CA LYS A 59 -2.83 5.68 11.83
C LYS A 59 -1.64 5.28 10.96
N GLU A 60 -0.91 4.24 11.35
CA GLU A 60 0.19 3.71 10.54
C GLU A 60 -0.31 3.17 9.18
N LEU A 61 -1.46 2.48 9.18
CA LEU A 61 -2.09 2.03 7.94
C LEU A 61 -2.51 3.21 7.06
N GLY A 62 -2.96 4.29 7.68
CA GLY A 62 -3.24 5.55 6.97
C GLY A 62 -2.00 6.12 6.30
N ASP A 63 -0.86 6.12 6.98
CA ASP A 63 0.41 6.58 6.40
C ASP A 63 0.85 5.70 5.23
N ILE A 64 0.64 4.39 5.33
CA ILE A 64 0.88 3.45 4.21
C ILE A 64 0.01 3.84 3.01
N ALA A 65 -1.27 4.12 3.24
CA ALA A 65 -2.19 4.55 2.18
C ALA A 65 -1.75 5.86 1.53
N TRP A 66 -1.22 6.80 2.34
CA TRP A 66 -0.68 8.06 1.81
C TRP A 66 0.47 7.81 0.84
N TYR A 67 1.44 6.96 1.21
CA TYR A 67 2.55 6.62 0.34
C TYR A 67 2.11 5.85 -0.90
N LEU A 68 1.08 4.99 -0.80
CA LEU A 68 0.46 4.35 -1.98
C LEU A 68 -0.10 5.41 -2.94
N ALA A 69 -0.82 6.38 -2.42
CA ALA A 69 -1.46 7.41 -3.23
C ALA A 69 -0.43 8.25 -3.99
N ILE A 70 0.63 8.72 -3.31
CA ILE A 70 1.66 9.52 -3.99
C ILE A 70 2.52 8.69 -4.94
N SER A 71 2.73 7.40 -4.63
CA SER A 71 3.45 6.49 -5.52
C SER A 71 2.68 6.24 -6.81
N ALA A 72 1.37 6.03 -6.72
CA ALA A 72 0.51 5.88 -7.89
C ALA A 72 0.60 7.11 -8.80
N ASP A 73 0.45 8.31 -8.22
CA ASP A 73 0.56 9.56 -8.97
C ASP A 73 1.93 9.69 -9.63
N ALA A 74 3.00 9.33 -8.92
CA ALA A 74 4.36 9.46 -9.42
C ALA A 74 4.61 8.63 -10.70
N ILE A 75 3.87 7.55 -10.91
CA ILE A 75 3.98 6.72 -12.12
C ILE A 75 2.81 6.93 -13.10
N GLY A 76 1.97 7.94 -12.84
CA GLY A 76 0.92 8.36 -13.76
C GLY A 76 -0.39 7.58 -13.66
N TYR A 77 -0.72 7.04 -12.48
CA TYR A 77 -1.97 6.29 -12.26
C TYR A 77 -2.82 6.96 -11.19
N ASP A 78 -4.14 6.85 -11.35
CA ASP A 78 -5.04 7.07 -10.23
C ASP A 78 -4.97 5.86 -9.30
N LEU A 79 -5.08 6.08 -8.01
CA LEU A 79 -5.03 5.00 -7.03
C LEU A 79 -6.17 4.00 -7.25
N GLU A 80 -7.36 4.48 -7.62
CA GLU A 80 -8.49 3.61 -7.94
C GLU A 80 -8.20 2.67 -9.12
N GLU A 81 -7.48 3.15 -10.15
CA GLU A 81 -7.07 2.31 -11.27
C GLU A 81 -6.18 1.16 -10.81
N ILE A 82 -5.21 1.45 -9.95
CA ILE A 82 -4.30 0.43 -9.41
C ILE A 82 -5.08 -0.61 -8.61
N MET A 83 -6.03 -0.17 -7.81
CA MET A 83 -6.88 -1.06 -7.03
C MET A 83 -7.76 -1.93 -7.93
N GLN A 84 -8.31 -1.35 -9.01
CA GLN A 84 -9.10 -2.10 -9.98
C GLN A 84 -8.25 -3.14 -10.71
N MET A 85 -7.04 -2.78 -11.11
CA MET A 85 -6.09 -3.73 -11.72
C MET A 85 -5.81 -4.90 -10.78
N ASN A 86 -5.68 -4.63 -9.50
CA ASN A 86 -5.48 -5.69 -8.49
C ASN A 86 -6.71 -6.59 -8.37
N VAL A 87 -7.91 -6.01 -8.31
CA VAL A 87 -9.16 -6.79 -8.26
C VAL A 87 -9.28 -7.69 -9.48
N ASP A 88 -9.03 -7.14 -10.67
CA ASP A 88 -9.13 -7.90 -11.92
C ASP A 88 -8.13 -9.06 -11.96
N LYS A 89 -6.89 -8.80 -11.53
CA LYS A 89 -5.85 -9.83 -11.45
C LYS A 89 -6.26 -10.96 -10.50
N LEU A 90 -6.76 -10.61 -9.31
CA LEU A 90 -7.15 -11.61 -8.32
C LEU A 90 -8.40 -12.40 -8.73
N ARG A 91 -9.34 -11.77 -9.45
CA ARG A 91 -10.50 -12.48 -9.99
C ARG A 91 -10.10 -13.45 -11.10
N ALA A 92 -9.13 -13.09 -11.92
CA ALA A 92 -8.61 -13.99 -12.96
C ALA A 92 -7.86 -15.18 -12.33
N ARG A 93 -7.06 -14.93 -11.26
CA ARG A 93 -6.34 -15.99 -10.54
C ARG A 93 -7.26 -16.88 -9.74
N TYR A 94 -8.23 -16.29 -9.07
CA TYR A 94 -9.14 -16.96 -8.14
C TYR A 94 -10.60 -16.65 -8.47
N PRO A 95 -11.14 -17.21 -9.57
CA PRO A 95 -12.51 -16.87 -10.01
C PRO A 95 -13.59 -17.24 -8.98
N ASP A 96 -13.33 -18.24 -8.14
CA ASP A 96 -14.28 -18.73 -7.13
C ASP A 96 -13.79 -18.51 -5.71
N GLY A 97 -12.90 -17.54 -5.49
CA GLY A 97 -12.25 -17.30 -4.19
C GLY A 97 -10.89 -17.98 -4.12
N PHE A 98 -10.18 -17.78 -3.00
CA PHE A 98 -8.81 -18.28 -2.84
C PHE A 98 -8.74 -19.80 -3.02
N ASP A 99 -7.72 -20.26 -3.74
CA ASP A 99 -7.44 -21.66 -4.04
C ASP A 99 -5.92 -21.88 -4.04
N SER A 100 -5.44 -22.78 -3.17
CA SER A 100 -4.02 -23.06 -3.02
C SER A 100 -3.37 -23.55 -4.33
N GLU A 101 -4.08 -24.39 -5.09
CA GLU A 101 -3.58 -24.92 -6.36
C GLU A 101 -3.35 -23.78 -7.36
N ARG A 102 -4.28 -22.84 -7.42
CA ARG A 102 -4.13 -21.69 -8.32
C ARG A 102 -3.04 -20.73 -7.84
N SER A 103 -2.77 -20.69 -6.54
CA SER A 103 -1.65 -19.92 -5.99
C SER A 103 -0.29 -20.53 -6.34
N ILE A 104 -0.21 -21.86 -6.28
CA ILE A 104 1.02 -22.61 -6.58
C ILE A 104 1.29 -22.66 -8.09
N HIS A 105 0.24 -22.90 -8.88
CA HIS A 105 0.31 -23.10 -10.33
C HIS A 105 -0.26 -21.91 -11.08
N ARG A 106 0.34 -20.75 -10.94
CA ARG A 106 -0.07 -19.54 -11.67
C ARG A 106 0.29 -19.64 -13.13
N SER A 107 -0.51 -18.99 -13.99
CA SER A 107 -0.15 -18.86 -15.40
C SER A 107 1.11 -17.99 -15.54
N GLU A 108 1.83 -18.17 -16.66
CA GLU A 108 3.11 -17.49 -16.92
C GLU A 108 2.98 -15.96 -16.91
N ASN A 109 1.82 -15.44 -17.29
CA ASN A 109 1.56 -14.00 -17.36
C ASN A 109 0.90 -13.42 -16.11
N ASP A 110 0.64 -14.24 -15.11
CA ASP A 110 0.04 -13.82 -13.85
C ASP A 110 1.13 -13.35 -12.86
N ILE A 111 1.34 -12.07 -12.83
CA ILE A 111 2.31 -11.44 -11.95
C ILE A 111 1.67 -10.50 -10.94
#